data_c5585a8dbdbafd4ecd86c6e86c80dedd
#
_entry.id   c5585a8dbdbafd4ecd86c6e86c80dedd
#
_cell.length_a   1.000
_cell.length_b   1.000
_cell.length_c   1.000
_cell.angle_alpha   90.00
_cell.angle_beta   90.00
_cell.angle_gamma   90.00
#
_symmetry.space_group_name_H-M   'P 1'
#
loop_
_entity.id
_entity.type
_entity.pdbx_description
1 polymer ?
#
loop_
_entity_poly.entity_id
_entity_poly.type
_entity_poly.pdbx_seq_one_letter_code
_entity_poly.pdbx_strand_id
1 'polypeptide(L)'
;RDRLRSRGLGDVYKRQMQGVRALVVEYEELPFVLDVQKAMEPGAPQLHEGYPNNVLKHSDIRKGDYQAAIQEPGLIKVEGWYDTPTVQHSHIENHGCFAYEENGRIVVVASTQIPHIIRRIVGQALGRPWADIQIIKPYIGGGFGNKQDALYEPLCAWCTTQVGGRCVRIDCTREETFVSNRVRHAIRFHIVTWLHKDGSIAARKVECFSNQGAYASHGHSIVAKAMGSFPQIYPCDNFEGDAWTVYTNRPVAGAMRGYGMPQASFADDANIDECAKAVGMDPLEYRMKYIMPKGFHDGFSGNTNYYDSFRECLEKGKEYIEYDKKKAEYAKDTGNIRRGIGVAAFWYNTAVYPISLETSSNRMLLNLDGTVTMQCGETEIGQGADTAYAQMTAEAVGLKSYRDVRVVSCQDTDITPTGLGAYASRQTYVAGFSIRQTATLLRQKILAYATKLTRQAVDNMDIVDGNIVRKQDGAVLMSLSELAMTAQYNAADSEHITAESTYTIRNNAYSFGCTFADVEVDIALCKVKLNKTINVHDCGSLINPALAEAQVHGGMSMAIGYGMSEQLLFDEKTGKPLNNNLLDYKLSTFMDHPHLEAQFVENPEPTSPLSLIHISEP
;
A
#
# COMPACT_ATOMS: atom_id res chain seq x y z
N ARG A 1 30.90 27.54 25.25
CA ARG A 1 31.16 26.31 24.44
C ARG A 1 30.11 26.10 23.38
N ASP A 2 28.82 26.34 23.66
CA ASP A 2 27.73 26.14 22.70
C ASP A 2 27.70 27.17 21.54
N ARG A 3 28.15 28.41 21.82
CA ARG A 3 28.29 29.44 20.76
C ARG A 3 29.38 29.10 19.72
N LEU A 4 30.40 28.35 20.09
CA LEU A 4 31.44 27.90 19.16
C LEU A 4 30.99 26.72 18.32
N ARG A 5 30.13 25.83 18.85
CA ARG A 5 29.53 24.71 18.07
C ARG A 5 28.53 25.18 17.04
N SER A 6 27.66 26.13 17.40
CA SER A 6 26.69 26.73 16.47
C SER A 6 27.37 27.54 15.35
N ARG A 7 28.49 28.22 15.65
CA ARG A 7 29.31 28.89 14.61
C ARG A 7 29.99 27.89 13.67
N GLY A 8 30.43 26.73 14.16
CA GLY A 8 31.05 25.70 13.37
C GLY A 8 30.07 25.07 12.34
N LEU A 9 28.84 24.78 12.73
CA LEU A 9 27.82 24.25 11.83
C LEU A 9 27.39 25.26 10.77
N GLY A 10 27.22 26.54 11.13
CA GLY A 10 26.94 27.61 10.17
C GLY A 10 28.08 27.83 9.17
N ASP A 11 29.33 27.61 9.57
CA ASP A 11 30.50 27.72 8.70
C ASP A 11 30.59 26.54 7.71
N VAL A 12 30.29 25.32 8.15
CA VAL A 12 30.21 24.14 7.27
C VAL A 12 29.15 24.34 6.20
N TYR A 13 27.92 24.74 6.56
CA TYR A 13 26.85 25.01 5.59
C TYR A 13 27.23 26.11 4.59
N LYS A 14 27.83 27.21 5.07
CA LYS A 14 28.32 28.29 4.18
C LYS A 14 29.35 27.80 3.19
N ARG A 15 30.29 26.95 3.61
CA ARG A 15 31.32 26.39 2.74
C ARG A 15 30.72 25.42 1.71
N GLN A 16 29.76 24.59 2.12
CA GLN A 16 29.03 23.72 1.19
C GLN A 16 28.34 24.55 0.11
N MET A 17 27.61 25.60 0.51
CA MET A 17 26.93 26.48 -0.44
C MET A 17 27.92 27.27 -1.32
N GLN A 18 29.09 27.64 -0.82
CA GLN A 18 30.15 28.22 -1.61
C GLN A 18 30.70 27.22 -2.65
N GLY A 19 30.87 25.95 -2.26
CA GLY A 19 31.25 24.87 -3.16
C GLY A 19 30.23 24.66 -4.27
N VAL A 20 28.94 24.58 -3.92
CA VAL A 20 27.85 24.46 -4.91
C VAL A 20 27.84 25.63 -5.90
N ARG A 21 28.02 26.87 -5.43
CA ARG A 21 28.06 28.07 -6.27
C ARG A 21 29.33 28.18 -7.14
N ALA A 22 30.39 27.50 -6.74
CA ALA A 22 31.63 27.46 -7.51
C ALA A 22 31.59 26.45 -8.65
N LEU A 23 30.62 25.51 -8.62
CA LEU A 23 30.40 24.58 -9.73
C LEU A 23 29.76 25.33 -10.89
N VAL A 24 30.42 25.28 -12.05
CA VAL A 24 29.86 25.74 -13.32
C VAL A 24 29.48 24.47 -14.10
N VAL A 25 28.20 24.38 -14.46
CA VAL A 25 27.67 23.27 -15.25
C VAL A 25 27.11 23.83 -16.53
N GLU A 26 27.67 23.37 -17.65
CA GLU A 26 27.14 23.66 -18.97
C GLU A 26 26.23 22.52 -19.40
N TYR A 27 25.02 22.86 -19.87
CA TYR A 27 24.03 21.90 -20.33
C TYR A 27 23.78 22.06 -21.82
N GLU A 28 23.71 20.95 -22.52
CA GLU A 28 23.10 20.84 -23.83
C GLU A 28 21.66 20.36 -23.66
N GLU A 29 20.70 21.19 -24.08
CA GLU A 29 19.28 20.83 -24.00
C GLU A 29 18.95 19.87 -25.15
N LEU A 30 18.50 18.66 -24.80
CA LEU A 30 18.06 17.65 -25.76
C LEU A 30 16.55 17.75 -25.99
N PRO A 31 16.03 17.32 -27.15
CA PRO A 31 14.59 17.18 -27.36
C PRO A 31 13.96 16.27 -26.30
N PHE A 32 12.76 16.60 -25.83
CA PHE A 32 12.05 15.86 -24.81
C PHE A 32 10.60 15.60 -25.20
N VAL A 33 9.96 14.63 -24.53
CA VAL A 33 8.56 14.26 -24.71
C VAL A 33 7.89 13.99 -23.36
N LEU A 34 6.72 14.58 -23.13
CA LEU A 34 5.96 14.48 -21.89
C LEU A 34 4.69 13.63 -22.02
N ASP A 35 4.14 13.54 -23.23
CA ASP A 35 2.92 12.78 -23.51
C ASP A 35 3.24 11.33 -23.85
N VAL A 36 2.51 10.40 -23.25
CA VAL A 36 2.76 8.96 -23.39
C VAL A 36 2.52 8.45 -24.81
N GLN A 37 1.48 8.95 -25.50
CA GLN A 37 1.17 8.49 -26.86
C GLN A 37 2.13 9.10 -27.88
N LYS A 38 2.45 10.40 -27.74
CA LYS A 38 3.46 11.06 -28.57
C LYS A 38 4.85 10.42 -28.42
N ALA A 39 5.20 9.92 -27.23
CA ALA A 39 6.46 9.22 -27.02
C ALA A 39 6.56 7.90 -27.79
N MET A 40 5.43 7.30 -28.14
CA MET A 40 5.36 6.06 -28.94
C MET A 40 5.37 6.31 -30.45
N GLU A 41 5.19 7.54 -30.91
CA GLU A 41 5.14 7.88 -32.32
C GLU A 41 6.51 7.70 -33.02
N PRO A 42 6.53 7.33 -34.29
CA PRO A 42 7.77 7.29 -35.06
C PRO A 42 8.44 8.67 -35.10
N GLY A 43 9.74 8.71 -34.74
CA GLY A 43 10.52 9.95 -34.70
C GLY A 43 10.44 10.73 -33.41
N ALA A 44 9.73 10.25 -32.41
CA ALA A 44 9.77 10.81 -31.05
C ALA A 44 11.21 10.74 -30.46
N PRO A 45 11.60 11.69 -29.59
CA PRO A 45 12.87 11.63 -28.89
C PRO A 45 13.02 10.29 -28.14
N GLN A 46 14.11 9.56 -28.42
CA GLN A 46 14.42 8.28 -27.76
C GLN A 46 15.10 8.53 -26.42
N LEU A 47 14.49 8.09 -25.31
CA LEU A 47 15.04 8.31 -23.97
C LEU A 47 16.13 7.30 -23.59
N HIS A 48 15.92 6.03 -23.93
CA HIS A 48 16.85 4.95 -23.59
C HIS A 48 17.14 4.05 -24.78
N GLU A 49 18.41 3.73 -25.00
CA GLU A 49 18.79 2.73 -25.99
C GLU A 49 18.18 1.36 -25.66
N GLY A 50 17.77 0.61 -26.67
CA GLY A 50 17.17 -0.73 -26.50
C GLY A 50 15.66 -0.73 -26.21
N TYR A 51 15.00 0.43 -26.09
CA TYR A 51 13.54 0.53 -25.90
C TYR A 51 12.88 1.26 -27.07
N PRO A 52 12.65 0.60 -28.22
CA PRO A 52 12.04 1.22 -29.39
C PRO A 52 10.71 1.89 -29.04
N ASN A 53 10.46 3.06 -29.62
CA ASN A 53 9.26 3.88 -29.36
C ASN A 53 9.05 4.18 -27.86
N ASN A 54 10.14 4.24 -27.08
CA ASN A 54 10.14 4.46 -25.63
C ASN A 54 9.31 3.43 -24.82
N VAL A 55 8.96 2.29 -25.39
CA VAL A 55 8.17 1.25 -24.71
C VAL A 55 9.07 0.42 -23.80
N LEU A 56 8.94 0.62 -22.48
CA LEU A 56 9.61 -0.20 -21.47
C LEU A 56 9.07 -1.62 -21.48
N LYS A 57 7.74 -1.76 -21.52
CA LYS A 57 7.06 -3.06 -21.52
C LYS A 57 5.67 -2.95 -22.12
N HIS A 58 5.31 -3.97 -22.89
CA HIS A 58 3.95 -4.29 -23.25
C HIS A 58 3.51 -5.52 -22.44
N SER A 59 2.35 -5.46 -21.83
CA SER A 59 1.70 -6.57 -21.13
C SER A 59 0.32 -6.76 -21.71
N ASP A 60 -0.11 -8.01 -21.85
CA ASP A 60 -1.40 -8.32 -22.41
C ASP A 60 -2.14 -9.38 -21.59
N ILE A 61 -3.46 -9.37 -21.68
CA ILE A 61 -4.36 -10.40 -21.14
C ILE A 61 -5.34 -10.77 -22.25
N ARG A 62 -5.49 -12.07 -22.48
CA ARG A 62 -6.45 -12.63 -23.39
C ARG A 62 -7.28 -13.69 -22.66
N LYS A 63 -8.59 -13.53 -22.63
CA LYS A 63 -9.54 -14.47 -22.02
C LYS A 63 -10.71 -14.68 -22.98
N GLY A 64 -11.10 -15.92 -23.22
CA GLY A 64 -12.16 -16.26 -24.18
C GLY A 64 -11.81 -15.88 -25.62
N ASP A 65 -12.84 -15.54 -26.39
CA ASP A 65 -12.73 -15.10 -27.79
C ASP A 65 -13.48 -13.78 -27.99
N TYR A 66 -12.79 -12.67 -27.75
CA TYR A 66 -13.35 -11.33 -27.93
C TYR A 66 -13.86 -11.11 -29.36
N GLN A 67 -13.08 -11.55 -30.37
CA GLN A 67 -13.39 -11.29 -31.76
C GLN A 67 -14.66 -12.04 -32.22
N ALA A 68 -14.87 -13.25 -31.73
CA ALA A 68 -16.12 -13.99 -31.99
C ALA A 68 -17.30 -13.39 -31.21
N ALA A 69 -17.10 -13.03 -29.93
CA ALA A 69 -18.15 -12.51 -29.07
C ALA A 69 -18.77 -11.20 -29.60
N ILE A 70 -17.98 -10.31 -30.15
CA ILE A 70 -18.47 -9.01 -30.67
C ILE A 70 -19.26 -9.14 -31.99
N GLN A 71 -19.30 -10.32 -32.60
CA GLN A 71 -20.12 -10.58 -33.80
C GLN A 71 -21.57 -10.93 -33.48
N GLU A 72 -21.91 -11.11 -32.22
CA GLU A 72 -23.28 -11.40 -31.80
C GLU A 72 -24.21 -10.26 -32.17
N PRO A 73 -25.36 -10.56 -32.86
CA PRO A 73 -26.27 -9.52 -33.28
C PRO A 73 -27.00 -8.83 -32.10
N GLY A 74 -27.10 -7.51 -32.17
CA GLY A 74 -27.91 -6.74 -31.22
C GLY A 74 -27.21 -6.36 -29.94
N LEU A 75 -25.90 -6.51 -29.89
CA LEU A 75 -25.08 -5.97 -28.80
C LEU A 75 -25.09 -4.43 -28.80
N ILE A 76 -24.97 -3.86 -27.61
CA ILE A 76 -24.85 -2.43 -27.38
C ILE A 76 -23.37 -2.13 -27.08
N LYS A 77 -22.75 -1.26 -27.88
CA LYS A 77 -21.37 -0.83 -27.68
C LYS A 77 -21.32 0.40 -26.77
N VAL A 78 -20.50 0.35 -25.72
CA VAL A 78 -20.14 1.48 -24.87
C VAL A 78 -18.64 1.68 -24.95
N GLU A 79 -18.20 2.86 -25.32
CA GLU A 79 -16.78 3.18 -25.55
C GLU A 79 -16.41 4.51 -24.92
N GLY A 80 -15.26 4.58 -24.26
CA GLY A 80 -14.79 5.80 -23.63
C GLY A 80 -13.29 5.85 -23.40
N TRP A 81 -12.79 7.08 -23.26
CA TRP A 81 -11.43 7.38 -22.82
C TRP A 81 -11.47 7.96 -21.42
N TYR A 82 -10.59 7.47 -20.55
CA TYR A 82 -10.53 7.86 -19.14
C TYR A 82 -9.09 8.18 -18.78
N ASP A 83 -8.84 9.39 -18.30
CA ASP A 83 -7.51 9.88 -17.96
C ASP A 83 -7.39 10.10 -16.47
N THR A 84 -6.29 9.66 -15.88
CA THR A 84 -5.94 9.97 -14.49
C THR A 84 -4.71 10.87 -14.43
N PRO A 85 -4.68 11.89 -13.53
CA PRO A 85 -3.55 12.80 -13.42
C PRO A 85 -2.34 12.16 -12.74
N THR A 86 -1.16 12.79 -12.93
CA THR A 86 0.00 12.54 -12.07
C THR A 86 -0.19 13.25 -10.75
N VAL A 87 -0.07 12.53 -9.62
CA VAL A 87 -0.16 13.09 -8.28
C VAL A 87 1.02 12.65 -7.41
N GLN A 88 1.31 13.45 -6.37
CA GLN A 88 2.41 13.22 -5.46
C GLN A 88 1.89 12.63 -4.14
N HIS A 89 2.69 11.79 -3.49
CA HIS A 89 2.36 11.15 -2.21
C HIS A 89 2.18 12.16 -1.08
N SER A 90 2.95 13.25 -1.13
CA SER A 90 2.86 14.39 -0.19
C SER A 90 2.97 13.98 1.28
N HIS A 91 3.72 12.89 1.58
CA HIS A 91 4.02 12.53 2.96
C HIS A 91 4.69 13.71 3.70
N ILE A 92 4.33 13.91 4.98
CA ILE A 92 4.78 15.09 5.74
C ILE A 92 6.30 15.09 5.91
N GLU A 93 6.90 13.96 6.28
CA GLU A 93 8.34 13.78 6.32
C GLU A 93 8.91 13.61 4.92
N ASN A 94 9.76 14.53 4.45
CA ASN A 94 10.49 14.41 3.20
C ASN A 94 11.44 13.20 3.21
N HIS A 95 11.98 12.81 2.07
CA HIS A 95 13.05 11.83 2.03
C HIS A 95 14.31 12.38 2.68
N GLY A 96 14.97 11.53 3.46
CA GLY A 96 16.26 11.84 4.05
C GLY A 96 16.95 10.58 4.54
N CYS A 97 18.27 10.60 4.44
CA CYS A 97 19.14 9.60 5.03
C CYS A 97 20.48 10.20 5.42
N PHE A 98 21.17 9.55 6.32
CA PHE A 98 22.59 9.82 6.56
C PHE A 98 23.34 8.50 6.74
N ALA A 99 24.63 8.52 6.39
CA ALA A 99 25.48 7.35 6.49
C ALA A 99 26.83 7.71 7.12
N TYR A 100 27.40 6.77 7.82
CA TYR A 100 28.74 6.88 8.42
C TYR A 100 29.38 5.50 8.53
N GLU A 101 30.68 5.47 8.74
CA GLU A 101 31.40 4.22 8.97
C GLU A 101 31.64 4.04 10.48
N GLU A 102 31.31 2.84 10.99
CA GLU A 102 31.55 2.44 12.35
C GLU A 102 32.03 0.99 12.40
N ASN A 103 33.15 0.75 13.09
CA ASN A 103 33.76 -0.57 13.22
C ASN A 103 33.99 -1.29 11.87
N GLY A 104 34.40 -0.54 10.83
CA GLY A 104 34.65 -1.05 9.47
C GLY A 104 33.38 -1.34 8.65
N ARG A 105 32.20 -1.00 9.16
CA ARG A 105 30.91 -1.19 8.53
C ARG A 105 30.28 0.14 8.14
N ILE A 106 29.48 0.14 7.09
CA ILE A 106 28.66 1.29 6.71
C ILE A 106 27.30 1.19 7.41
N VAL A 107 27.01 2.18 8.23
CA VAL A 107 25.70 2.37 8.87
C VAL A 107 24.94 3.41 8.09
N VAL A 108 23.74 3.08 7.65
CA VAL A 108 22.82 4.00 6.95
C VAL A 108 21.56 4.15 7.79
N VAL A 109 21.28 5.37 8.23
CA VAL A 109 20.02 5.72 8.90
C VAL A 109 19.11 6.36 7.87
N ALA A 110 17.99 5.71 7.57
CA ALA A 110 17.14 6.09 6.45
C ALA A 110 15.64 5.99 6.77
N SER A 111 14.88 6.95 6.24
CA SER A 111 13.43 6.91 6.22
C SER A 111 12.96 6.01 5.08
N THR A 112 12.87 4.71 5.33
CA THR A 112 12.55 3.69 4.31
C THR A 112 11.49 2.69 4.77
N GLN A 113 10.66 2.21 3.82
CA GLN A 113 9.67 1.15 4.04
C GLN A 113 10.29 -0.25 3.98
N ILE A 114 11.52 -0.41 3.46
CA ILE A 114 12.11 -1.69 3.05
C ILE A 114 13.56 -1.88 3.55
N PRO A 115 13.86 -1.77 4.85
CA PRO A 115 15.24 -1.72 5.38
C PRO A 115 16.13 -2.88 4.92
N HIS A 116 15.66 -4.13 4.96
CA HIS A 116 16.45 -5.29 4.53
C HIS A 116 16.76 -5.29 3.03
N ILE A 117 15.85 -4.74 2.21
CA ILE A 117 16.09 -4.58 0.77
C ILE A 117 17.12 -3.47 0.53
N ILE A 118 17.04 -2.34 1.26
CA ILE A 118 18.04 -1.27 1.22
C ILE A 118 19.42 -1.81 1.59
N ARG A 119 19.52 -2.64 2.65
CA ARG A 119 20.79 -3.32 3.02
C ARG A 119 21.42 -4.03 1.84
N ARG A 120 20.64 -4.83 1.12
CA ARG A 120 21.09 -5.55 -0.07
C ARG A 120 21.55 -4.60 -1.17
N ILE A 121 20.73 -3.60 -1.49
CA ILE A 121 21.01 -2.67 -2.62
C ILE A 121 22.25 -1.83 -2.32
N VAL A 122 22.42 -1.32 -1.11
CA VAL A 122 23.62 -0.58 -0.69
C VAL A 122 24.86 -1.47 -0.78
N GLY A 123 24.79 -2.71 -0.30
CA GLY A 123 25.87 -3.68 -0.41
C GLY A 123 26.27 -3.95 -1.87
N GLN A 124 25.28 -4.15 -2.75
CA GLN A 124 25.51 -4.34 -4.18
C GLN A 124 26.13 -3.09 -4.83
N ALA A 125 25.61 -1.90 -4.53
CA ALA A 125 26.10 -0.65 -5.09
C ALA A 125 27.55 -0.34 -4.68
N LEU A 126 27.95 -0.72 -3.47
CA LEU A 126 29.31 -0.51 -2.95
C LEU A 126 30.27 -1.67 -3.24
N GLY A 127 29.77 -2.80 -3.78
CA GLY A 127 30.54 -4.03 -3.94
C GLY A 127 31.02 -4.63 -2.62
N ARG A 128 30.26 -4.42 -1.51
CA ARG A 128 30.57 -4.93 -0.17
C ARG A 128 29.63 -6.07 0.24
N PRO A 129 30.10 -7.02 1.09
CA PRO A 129 29.21 -7.99 1.73
C PRO A 129 28.06 -7.29 2.48
N TRP A 130 26.88 -7.88 2.46
CA TRP A 130 25.72 -7.28 3.14
C TRP A 130 25.91 -7.24 4.68
N ALA A 131 26.75 -8.13 5.23
CA ALA A 131 27.13 -8.10 6.63
C ALA A 131 27.90 -6.81 7.03
N ASP A 132 28.54 -6.14 6.06
CA ASP A 132 29.27 -4.88 6.30
C ASP A 132 28.33 -3.66 6.19
N ILE A 133 27.04 -3.88 5.95
CA ILE A 133 26.03 -2.84 5.84
C ILE A 133 25.00 -3.02 6.93
N GLN A 134 24.75 -1.96 7.71
CA GLN A 134 23.66 -1.90 8.67
C GLN A 134 22.69 -0.79 8.27
N ILE A 135 21.41 -1.11 8.24
CA ILE A 135 20.36 -0.11 8.01
C ILE A 135 19.61 0.09 9.32
N ILE A 136 19.53 1.33 9.75
CA ILE A 136 18.73 1.74 10.91
C ILE A 136 17.57 2.59 10.37
N LYS A 137 16.35 2.14 10.62
CA LYS A 137 15.12 2.84 10.26
C LYS A 137 14.52 3.49 11.52
N PRO A 138 14.56 4.82 11.67
CA PRO A 138 13.83 5.51 12.73
C PRO A 138 12.31 5.41 12.49
N TYR A 139 11.51 5.96 13.41
CA TYR A 139 10.11 6.23 13.10
C TYR A 139 10.01 7.18 11.92
N ILE A 140 9.10 6.91 10.99
CA ILE A 140 8.96 7.68 9.75
C ILE A 140 7.58 8.34 9.65
N GLY A 141 7.57 9.54 9.08
CA GLY A 141 6.38 10.39 8.92
C GLY A 141 5.60 10.12 7.64
N GLY A 142 5.19 8.86 7.44
CA GLY A 142 4.46 8.42 6.25
C GLY A 142 5.38 8.07 5.09
N GLY A 143 4.86 7.28 4.17
CA GLY A 143 5.57 6.86 2.96
C GLY A 143 4.64 6.64 1.78
N PHE A 144 3.50 5.96 2.01
CA PHE A 144 2.45 5.67 1.03
C PHE A 144 2.95 4.97 -0.25
N GLY A 145 4.11 4.30 -0.17
CA GLY A 145 4.79 3.67 -1.30
C GLY A 145 5.99 4.46 -1.84
N ASN A 146 6.13 5.75 -1.56
CA ASN A 146 7.24 6.56 -2.06
C ASN A 146 8.60 6.13 -1.49
N LYS A 147 8.62 5.62 -0.26
CA LYS A 147 9.82 5.16 0.43
C LYS A 147 10.08 3.65 0.25
N GLN A 148 9.52 3.08 -0.83
CA GLN A 148 9.66 1.66 -1.20
C GLN A 148 10.80 1.40 -2.19
N ASP A 149 11.47 2.43 -2.69
CA ASP A 149 12.65 2.35 -3.55
C ASP A 149 13.92 2.79 -2.81
N ALA A 150 15.07 2.26 -3.22
CA ALA A 150 16.37 2.78 -2.82
C ALA A 150 16.70 4.01 -3.69
N LEU A 151 16.53 5.20 -3.15
CA LEU A 151 16.70 6.44 -3.93
C LEU A 151 18.04 7.13 -3.61
N TYR A 152 18.25 7.44 -2.34
CA TYR A 152 19.39 8.25 -1.90
C TYR A 152 20.38 7.47 -1.03
N GLU A 153 19.97 6.35 -0.48
CA GLU A 153 20.75 5.57 0.47
C GLU A 153 22.05 5.05 -0.16
N PRO A 154 22.06 4.50 -1.39
CA PRO A 154 23.31 4.07 -2.04
C PRO A 154 24.27 5.24 -2.31
N LEU A 155 23.72 6.39 -2.75
CA LEU A 155 24.52 7.60 -2.99
C LEU A 155 25.13 8.14 -1.69
N CYS A 156 24.32 8.22 -0.64
CA CYS A 156 24.76 8.69 0.69
C CYS A 156 25.87 7.80 1.24
N ALA A 157 25.69 6.48 1.17
CA ALA A 157 26.68 5.49 1.59
C ALA A 157 27.96 5.58 0.77
N TRP A 158 27.86 5.76 -0.56
CA TRP A 158 29.02 5.95 -1.42
C TRP A 158 29.77 7.24 -1.07
N CYS A 159 29.08 8.36 -0.91
CA CYS A 159 29.70 9.63 -0.49
C CYS A 159 30.45 9.50 0.84
N THR A 160 29.91 8.72 1.81
CA THR A 160 30.56 8.41 3.08
C THR A 160 31.92 7.76 2.85
N THR A 161 32.05 6.83 1.91
CA THR A 161 33.33 6.19 1.60
C THR A 161 34.34 7.19 1.01
N GLN A 162 33.87 8.20 0.26
CA GLN A 162 34.74 9.20 -0.37
C GLN A 162 35.30 10.23 0.63
N VAL A 163 34.68 10.36 1.80
CA VAL A 163 35.12 11.30 2.84
C VAL A 163 35.77 10.58 4.03
N GLY A 164 36.24 9.35 3.85
CA GLY A 164 36.96 8.56 4.85
C GLY A 164 36.06 8.13 6.02
N GLY A 165 34.85 7.67 5.73
CA GLY A 165 33.90 7.12 6.69
C GLY A 165 33.16 8.17 7.53
N ARG A 166 33.38 9.46 7.28
CA ARG A 166 32.67 10.54 7.98
C ARG A 166 31.20 10.55 7.62
N CYS A 167 30.40 11.07 8.55
CA CYS A 167 28.96 11.18 8.34
C CYS A 167 28.63 12.10 7.14
N VAL A 168 27.87 11.56 6.19
CA VAL A 168 27.26 12.30 5.09
C VAL A 168 25.74 12.24 5.25
N ARG A 169 25.05 13.34 4.98
CA ARG A 169 23.60 13.43 5.03
C ARG A 169 23.05 13.95 3.71
N ILE A 170 22.00 13.33 3.23
CA ILE A 170 21.13 13.80 2.16
C ILE A 170 19.75 14.09 2.79
N ASP A 171 19.26 15.30 2.59
CA ASP A 171 17.99 15.76 3.15
C ASP A 171 17.27 16.55 2.07
N CYS A 172 16.24 15.94 1.49
CA CYS A 172 15.50 16.55 0.38
C CYS A 172 14.57 17.66 0.87
N THR A 173 14.56 18.78 0.17
CA THR A 173 13.51 19.79 0.35
C THR A 173 12.17 19.24 -0.15
N ARG A 174 11.10 19.98 0.09
CA ARG A 174 9.78 19.62 -0.45
C ARG A 174 9.78 19.63 -1.97
N GLU A 175 10.37 20.64 -2.56
CA GLU A 175 10.49 20.80 -4.02
C GLU A 175 11.32 19.67 -4.64
N GLU A 176 12.43 19.29 -4.03
CA GLU A 176 13.23 18.14 -4.45
C GLU A 176 12.45 16.84 -4.33
N THR A 177 11.69 16.67 -3.24
CA THR A 177 10.83 15.50 -3.04
C THR A 177 9.76 15.39 -4.12
N PHE A 178 9.21 16.50 -4.62
CA PHE A 178 8.20 16.48 -5.68
C PHE A 178 8.74 16.03 -7.04
N VAL A 179 9.99 16.32 -7.35
CA VAL A 179 10.53 16.12 -8.71
C VAL A 179 11.53 14.99 -8.84
N SER A 180 12.22 14.62 -7.77
CA SER A 180 13.28 13.59 -7.80
C SER A 180 12.86 12.24 -7.20
N ASN A 181 11.68 12.17 -6.60
CA ASN A 181 11.09 10.94 -6.08
C ASN A 181 10.10 10.30 -7.05
N ARG A 182 9.41 9.27 -6.55
CA ARG A 182 8.34 8.59 -7.29
C ARG A 182 7.05 9.39 -7.22
N VAL A 183 6.20 9.15 -8.22
CA VAL A 183 4.85 9.74 -8.31
C VAL A 183 3.81 8.64 -8.56
N ARG A 184 2.55 8.87 -8.22
CA ARG A 184 1.45 8.16 -8.86
C ARG A 184 1.34 8.71 -10.27
N HIS A 185 1.70 7.90 -11.22
CA HIS A 185 1.75 8.30 -12.61
C HIS A 185 0.36 8.36 -13.26
N ALA A 186 0.27 9.18 -14.30
CA ALA A 186 -0.90 9.21 -15.16
C ALA A 186 -1.04 7.90 -15.94
N ILE A 187 -2.26 7.42 -16.04
CA ILE A 187 -2.64 6.34 -16.97
C ILE A 187 -3.83 6.82 -17.78
N ARG A 188 -3.76 6.63 -19.09
CA ARG A 188 -4.86 6.81 -20.02
C ARG A 188 -5.45 5.45 -20.36
N PHE A 189 -6.75 5.30 -20.21
CA PHE A 189 -7.49 4.08 -20.52
C PHE A 189 -8.41 4.32 -21.71
N HIS A 190 -8.40 3.37 -22.65
CA HIS A 190 -9.42 3.26 -23.69
C HIS A 190 -10.22 1.98 -23.40
N ILE A 191 -11.51 2.10 -23.17
CA ILE A 191 -12.37 0.99 -22.79
C ILE A 191 -13.50 0.85 -23.80
N VAL A 192 -13.65 -0.37 -24.31
CA VAL A 192 -14.78 -0.77 -25.17
C VAL A 192 -15.49 -1.93 -24.47
N THR A 193 -16.75 -1.72 -24.10
CA THR A 193 -17.61 -2.74 -23.48
C THR A 193 -18.79 -3.03 -24.37
N TRP A 194 -19.03 -4.31 -24.65
CA TRP A 194 -20.16 -4.79 -25.41
C TRP A 194 -21.17 -5.46 -24.48
N LEU A 195 -22.42 -5.02 -24.54
CA LEU A 195 -23.48 -5.45 -23.63
C LEU A 195 -24.57 -6.18 -24.38
N HIS A 196 -25.12 -7.20 -23.76
CA HIS A 196 -26.43 -7.72 -24.14
C HIS A 196 -27.52 -6.72 -23.72
N LYS A 197 -28.73 -6.90 -24.25
CA LYS A 197 -29.88 -6.02 -23.94
C LYS A 197 -30.28 -6.02 -22.48
N ASP A 198 -29.98 -7.07 -21.74
CA ASP A 198 -30.24 -7.17 -20.30
C ASP A 198 -29.18 -6.47 -19.43
N GLY A 199 -28.12 -5.96 -20.07
CA GLY A 199 -27.01 -5.27 -19.46
C GLY A 199 -25.81 -6.16 -19.09
N SER A 200 -25.87 -7.47 -19.30
CA SER A 200 -24.71 -8.35 -19.06
C SER A 200 -23.60 -8.08 -20.07
N ILE A 201 -22.34 -8.22 -19.62
CA ILE A 201 -21.17 -7.95 -20.45
C ILE A 201 -20.89 -9.15 -21.35
N ALA A 202 -21.00 -8.97 -22.68
CA ALA A 202 -20.68 -9.98 -23.68
C ALA A 202 -19.17 -10.05 -23.94
N ALA A 203 -18.53 -8.89 -24.10
CA ALA A 203 -17.10 -8.79 -24.36
C ALA A 203 -16.56 -7.44 -23.91
N ARG A 204 -15.25 -7.38 -23.60
CA ARG A 204 -14.60 -6.16 -23.16
C ARG A 204 -13.19 -6.04 -23.71
N LYS A 205 -12.82 -4.84 -24.17
CA LYS A 205 -11.44 -4.50 -24.55
C LYS A 205 -10.96 -3.31 -23.73
N VAL A 206 -9.73 -3.39 -23.21
CA VAL A 206 -9.10 -2.33 -22.42
C VAL A 206 -7.68 -2.09 -22.91
N GLU A 207 -7.38 -0.86 -23.28
CA GLU A 207 -6.03 -0.41 -23.63
C GLU A 207 -5.55 0.60 -22.59
N CYS A 208 -4.36 0.36 -22.01
CA CYS A 208 -3.78 1.17 -20.95
C CYS A 208 -2.47 1.78 -21.42
N PHE A 209 -2.35 3.11 -21.41
CA PHE A 209 -1.13 3.85 -21.72
C PHE A 209 -0.58 4.48 -20.44
N SER A 210 0.46 3.86 -19.91
CA SER A 210 1.05 4.20 -18.60
C SER A 210 2.31 5.03 -18.77
N ASN A 211 2.31 6.25 -18.22
CA ASN A 211 3.47 7.15 -18.25
C ASN A 211 4.49 6.74 -17.19
N GLN A 212 5.59 6.09 -17.61
CA GLN A 212 6.65 5.63 -16.70
C GLN A 212 7.51 6.76 -16.14
N GLY A 213 7.59 7.88 -16.85
CA GLY A 213 8.59 8.89 -16.57
C GLY A 213 9.97 8.51 -17.08
N ALA A 214 11.01 9.18 -16.59
CA ALA A 214 12.34 9.14 -17.20
C ALA A 214 13.14 7.84 -16.94
N TYR A 215 12.81 7.07 -15.92
CA TYR A 215 13.53 5.85 -15.54
C TYR A 215 12.58 4.74 -15.11
N ALA A 216 13.04 3.48 -15.19
CA ALA A 216 12.28 2.34 -14.74
C ALA A 216 12.18 2.28 -13.21
N SER A 217 11.01 1.94 -12.71
CA SER A 217 10.70 1.54 -11.35
C SER A 217 9.53 0.54 -11.40
N HIS A 218 8.46 0.75 -10.67
CA HIS A 218 7.33 -0.16 -10.55
C HIS A 218 6.26 -0.03 -11.65
N GLY A 219 6.31 0.98 -12.54
CA GLY A 219 5.22 1.34 -13.45
C GLY A 219 4.65 0.19 -14.29
N HIS A 220 5.51 -0.71 -14.78
CA HIS A 220 5.08 -1.86 -15.58
C HIS A 220 4.23 -2.86 -14.78
N SER A 221 4.56 -3.10 -13.52
CA SER A 221 3.80 -3.99 -12.65
C SER A 221 2.49 -3.32 -12.17
N ILE A 222 2.53 -1.99 -11.98
CA ILE A 222 1.37 -1.20 -11.58
C ILE A 222 0.28 -1.24 -12.66
N VAL A 223 0.65 -0.99 -13.92
CA VAL A 223 -0.33 -1.00 -15.02
C VAL A 223 -0.82 -2.40 -15.35
N ALA A 224 0.02 -3.42 -15.20
CA ALA A 224 -0.40 -4.81 -15.37
C ALA A 224 -1.44 -5.21 -14.31
N LYS A 225 -1.24 -4.82 -13.05
CA LYS A 225 -2.22 -5.02 -11.97
C LYS A 225 -3.51 -4.25 -12.25
N ALA A 226 -3.42 -3.00 -12.67
CA ALA A 226 -4.56 -2.18 -13.05
C ALA A 226 -5.40 -2.84 -14.14
N MET A 227 -4.77 -3.25 -15.24
CA MET A 227 -5.44 -3.93 -16.37
C MET A 227 -6.08 -5.25 -15.93
N GLY A 228 -5.38 -6.04 -15.10
CA GLY A 228 -5.87 -7.33 -14.62
C GLY A 228 -7.14 -7.25 -13.77
N SER A 229 -7.51 -6.09 -13.25
CA SER A 229 -8.71 -5.93 -12.43
C SER A 229 -10.02 -5.90 -13.24
N PHE A 230 -9.99 -5.42 -14.47
CA PHE A 230 -11.19 -5.22 -15.29
C PHE A 230 -12.02 -6.49 -15.54
N PRO A 231 -11.43 -7.68 -15.85
CA PRO A 231 -12.22 -8.88 -16.01
C PRO A 231 -12.64 -9.55 -14.70
N GLN A 232 -12.32 -8.96 -13.55
CA GLN A 232 -12.57 -9.54 -12.24
C GLN A 232 -13.71 -8.84 -11.50
N ILE A 233 -13.64 -7.51 -11.34
CA ILE A 233 -14.64 -6.76 -10.55
C ILE A 233 -16.04 -6.85 -11.19
N TYR A 234 -16.10 -6.75 -12.51
CA TYR A 234 -17.27 -7.07 -13.32
C TYR A 234 -16.90 -8.23 -14.24
N PRO A 235 -17.16 -9.49 -13.83
CA PRO A 235 -16.69 -10.67 -14.55
C PRO A 235 -17.03 -10.65 -16.03
N CYS A 236 -16.00 -10.85 -16.86
CA CYS A 236 -16.12 -10.89 -18.30
C CYS A 236 -15.36 -12.11 -18.84
N ASP A 237 -16.01 -12.94 -19.65
CA ASP A 237 -15.41 -14.16 -20.18
C ASP A 237 -14.68 -13.93 -21.51
N ASN A 238 -15.01 -12.87 -22.24
CA ASN A 238 -14.35 -12.50 -23.48
C ASN A 238 -13.64 -11.15 -23.31
N PHE A 239 -12.36 -11.20 -22.92
CA PHE A 239 -11.58 -10.02 -22.54
C PHE A 239 -10.27 -9.91 -23.32
N GLU A 240 -10.03 -8.73 -23.89
CA GLU A 240 -8.74 -8.32 -24.44
C GLU A 240 -8.21 -7.11 -23.66
N GLY A 241 -7.04 -7.25 -23.05
CA GLY A 241 -6.34 -6.18 -22.38
C GLY A 241 -4.95 -5.97 -22.96
N ASP A 242 -4.58 -4.73 -23.21
CA ASP A 242 -3.23 -4.32 -23.61
C ASP A 242 -2.74 -3.16 -22.75
N ALA A 243 -1.54 -3.26 -22.21
CA ALA A 243 -0.97 -2.22 -21.37
C ALA A 243 0.46 -1.89 -21.78
N TRP A 244 0.67 -0.65 -22.19
CA TRP A 244 1.99 -0.12 -22.54
C TRP A 244 2.51 0.74 -21.39
N THR A 245 3.73 0.43 -20.95
CA THR A 245 4.51 1.24 -20.02
C THR A 245 5.56 2.00 -20.84
N VAL A 246 5.48 3.32 -20.84
CA VAL A 246 6.20 4.16 -21.79
C VAL A 246 7.06 5.19 -21.07
N TYR A 247 8.33 5.29 -21.47
CA TYR A 247 9.23 6.32 -20.99
C TYR A 247 8.87 7.70 -21.52
N THR A 248 8.95 8.69 -20.64
CA THR A 248 8.81 10.13 -20.96
C THR A 248 9.74 10.95 -20.08
N ASN A 249 9.90 12.22 -20.36
CA ASN A 249 10.71 13.11 -19.52
C ASN A 249 9.97 13.67 -18.29
N ARG A 250 9.00 12.90 -17.76
CA ARG A 250 8.31 13.20 -16.49
C ARG A 250 8.98 12.55 -15.29
N PRO A 251 8.64 12.94 -14.04
CA PRO A 251 9.08 12.23 -12.85
C PRO A 251 8.71 10.74 -12.91
N VAL A 252 9.54 9.92 -12.26
CA VAL A 252 9.48 8.46 -12.38
C VAL A 252 8.22 7.92 -11.69
N ALA A 253 7.46 7.10 -12.41
CA ALA A 253 6.34 6.35 -11.87
C ALA A 253 6.80 5.31 -10.85
N GLY A 254 6.19 5.31 -9.68
CA GLY A 254 6.48 4.36 -8.62
C GLY A 254 5.24 3.91 -7.85
N ALA A 255 5.46 3.12 -6.83
CA ALA A 255 4.40 2.66 -5.98
C ALA A 255 3.74 3.84 -5.24
N MET A 256 2.43 3.89 -5.26
CA MET A 256 1.63 4.74 -4.39
C MET A 256 0.39 3.96 -3.93
N ARG A 257 -0.09 4.22 -2.73
CA ARG A 257 -1.24 3.58 -2.07
C ARG A 257 -2.30 3.12 -3.08
N GLY A 258 -2.59 1.80 -3.12
CA GLY A 258 -3.50 1.17 -4.08
C GLY A 258 -2.87 0.62 -5.35
N TYR A 259 -1.60 0.97 -5.70
CA TYR A 259 -0.76 0.33 -6.73
C TYR A 259 -1.48 0.04 -8.06
N GLY A 260 -2.04 1.09 -8.68
CA GLY A 260 -2.79 1.02 -9.96
C GLY A 260 -4.31 0.86 -9.80
N MET A 261 -4.78 0.32 -8.68
CA MET A 261 -6.22 0.14 -8.46
C MET A 261 -7.02 1.44 -8.43
N PRO A 262 -6.56 2.56 -7.83
CA PRO A 262 -7.30 3.81 -7.89
C PRO A 262 -7.53 4.33 -9.32
N GLN A 263 -6.51 4.19 -10.19
CA GLN A 263 -6.62 4.57 -11.59
C GLN A 263 -7.60 3.66 -12.33
N ALA A 264 -7.46 2.33 -12.16
CA ALA A 264 -8.33 1.35 -12.80
C ALA A 264 -9.78 1.45 -12.31
N SER A 265 -10.00 1.55 -11.00
CA SER A 265 -11.35 1.65 -10.43
C SER A 265 -12.09 2.90 -10.93
N PHE A 266 -11.39 4.05 -11.05
CA PHE A 266 -11.98 5.23 -11.65
C PHE A 266 -12.45 4.96 -13.10
N ALA A 267 -11.55 4.41 -13.93
CA ALA A 267 -11.87 4.18 -15.35
C ALA A 267 -12.93 3.10 -15.54
N ASP A 268 -12.87 2.04 -14.73
CA ASP A 268 -13.82 0.93 -14.77
C ASP A 268 -15.21 1.38 -14.33
N ASP A 269 -15.33 1.97 -13.15
CA ASP A 269 -16.63 2.38 -12.62
C ASP A 269 -17.27 3.54 -13.42
N ALA A 270 -16.47 4.43 -14.00
CA ALA A 270 -16.99 5.44 -14.93
C ALA A 270 -17.56 4.80 -16.22
N ASN A 271 -16.87 3.77 -16.76
CA ASN A 271 -17.40 3.02 -17.90
C ASN A 271 -18.66 2.21 -17.52
N ILE A 272 -18.72 1.66 -16.32
CA ILE A 272 -19.90 0.94 -15.81
C ILE A 272 -21.11 1.86 -15.65
N ASP A 273 -20.92 3.10 -15.25
CA ASP A 273 -22.01 4.09 -15.20
C ASP A 273 -22.59 4.34 -16.62
N GLU A 274 -21.72 4.47 -17.63
CA GLU A 274 -22.17 4.60 -19.02
C GLU A 274 -22.84 3.31 -19.54
N CYS A 275 -22.38 2.13 -19.10
CA CYS A 275 -23.04 0.85 -19.40
C CYS A 275 -24.45 0.79 -18.81
N ALA A 276 -24.61 1.15 -17.54
CA ALA A 276 -25.92 1.21 -16.88
C ALA A 276 -26.88 2.15 -17.61
N LYS A 277 -26.41 3.34 -17.97
CA LYS A 277 -27.15 4.34 -18.74
C LYS A 277 -27.56 3.82 -20.13
N ALA A 278 -26.67 3.13 -20.83
CA ALA A 278 -26.93 2.59 -22.16
C ALA A 278 -28.08 1.56 -22.19
N VAL A 279 -28.28 0.84 -21.08
CA VAL A 279 -29.39 -0.13 -20.94
C VAL A 279 -30.57 0.42 -20.11
N GLY A 280 -30.54 1.70 -19.75
CA GLY A 280 -31.61 2.36 -18.98
C GLY A 280 -31.74 1.85 -17.52
N MET A 281 -30.66 1.33 -16.94
CA MET A 281 -30.62 0.82 -15.58
C MET A 281 -30.01 1.85 -14.61
N ASP A 282 -30.45 1.84 -13.37
CA ASP A 282 -29.82 2.61 -12.31
C ASP A 282 -28.37 2.15 -12.08
N PRO A 283 -27.39 3.05 -11.91
CA PRO A 283 -25.98 2.67 -11.71
C PRO A 283 -25.75 1.75 -10.48
N LEU A 284 -26.49 1.93 -9.39
CA LEU A 284 -26.39 1.06 -8.22
C LEU A 284 -27.02 -0.30 -8.49
N GLU A 285 -28.20 -0.35 -9.16
CA GLU A 285 -28.85 -1.60 -9.55
C GLU A 285 -27.99 -2.41 -10.51
N TYR A 286 -27.31 -1.73 -11.45
CA TYR A 286 -26.39 -2.38 -12.38
C TYR A 286 -25.25 -3.07 -11.61
N ARG A 287 -24.62 -2.36 -10.67
CA ARG A 287 -23.59 -2.94 -9.81
C ARG A 287 -24.10 -4.12 -8.99
N MET A 288 -25.22 -3.95 -8.30
CA MET A 288 -25.86 -5.04 -7.53
C MET A 288 -26.09 -6.30 -8.35
N LYS A 289 -26.33 -6.16 -9.65
CA LYS A 289 -26.65 -7.28 -10.56
C LYS A 289 -25.41 -7.96 -11.14
N TYR A 290 -24.39 -7.18 -11.53
CA TYR A 290 -23.27 -7.67 -12.36
C TYR A 290 -21.91 -7.66 -11.69
N ILE A 291 -21.77 -7.12 -10.48
CA ILE A 291 -20.51 -7.15 -9.74
C ILE A 291 -20.12 -8.58 -9.36
N MET A 292 -18.83 -8.83 -9.17
CA MET A 292 -18.25 -10.12 -8.77
C MET A 292 -19.11 -10.84 -7.71
N PRO A 293 -19.69 -12.00 -8.06
CA PRO A 293 -20.57 -12.71 -7.14
C PRO A 293 -19.79 -13.56 -6.14
N LYS A 294 -20.46 -13.98 -5.08
CA LYS A 294 -19.99 -15.08 -4.24
C LYS A 294 -19.67 -16.32 -5.08
N GLY A 295 -18.55 -16.98 -4.79
CA GLY A 295 -18.07 -18.16 -5.50
C GLY A 295 -17.24 -17.86 -6.75
N PHE A 296 -17.06 -16.60 -7.14
CA PHE A 296 -16.14 -16.23 -8.21
C PHE A 296 -14.73 -16.70 -7.88
N HIS A 297 -14.08 -17.38 -8.83
CA HIS A 297 -12.70 -17.86 -8.70
C HIS A 297 -11.84 -17.19 -9.77
N ASP A 298 -10.77 -16.52 -9.34
CA ASP A 298 -9.78 -15.96 -10.26
C ASP A 298 -8.70 -17.01 -10.57
N GLY A 299 -8.69 -17.51 -11.78
CA GLY A 299 -7.73 -18.53 -12.21
C GLY A 299 -6.27 -18.08 -12.26
N PHE A 300 -6.01 -16.76 -12.25
CA PHE A 300 -4.64 -16.22 -12.24
C PHE A 300 -4.04 -16.18 -10.83
N SER A 301 -4.75 -15.56 -9.89
CA SER A 301 -4.26 -15.45 -8.49
C SER A 301 -4.60 -16.70 -7.65
N GLY A 302 -5.55 -17.53 -8.10
CA GLY A 302 -6.09 -18.64 -7.33
C GLY A 302 -7.05 -18.21 -6.21
N ASN A 303 -7.40 -16.93 -6.13
CA ASN A 303 -8.30 -16.42 -5.11
C ASN A 303 -9.76 -16.78 -5.41
N THR A 304 -10.51 -16.98 -4.35
CA THR A 304 -11.97 -17.21 -4.41
C THR A 304 -12.68 -16.17 -3.57
N ASN A 305 -13.76 -15.60 -4.09
CA ASN A 305 -14.67 -14.76 -3.32
C ASN A 305 -15.63 -15.67 -2.52
N TYR A 306 -15.38 -15.79 -1.22
CA TYR A 306 -16.14 -16.71 -0.36
C TYR A 306 -17.47 -16.16 0.13
N TYR A 307 -17.68 -14.84 0.08
CA TYR A 307 -18.85 -14.15 0.62
C TYR A 307 -19.47 -13.21 -0.42
N ASP A 308 -20.66 -12.71 -0.18
CA ASP A 308 -21.30 -11.71 -1.04
C ASP A 308 -20.94 -10.27 -0.61
N SER A 309 -19.69 -10.08 -0.22
CA SER A 309 -19.15 -8.87 0.40
C SER A 309 -19.43 -7.59 -0.38
N PHE A 310 -19.36 -7.63 -1.71
CA PHE A 310 -19.69 -6.45 -2.51
C PHE A 310 -21.13 -6.01 -2.34
N ARG A 311 -22.09 -6.95 -2.40
CA ARG A 311 -23.50 -6.62 -2.23
C ARG A 311 -23.81 -6.14 -0.85
N GLU A 312 -23.25 -6.79 0.17
CA GLU A 312 -23.39 -6.37 1.56
C GLU A 312 -22.86 -4.95 1.77
N CYS A 313 -21.70 -4.59 1.18
CA CYS A 313 -21.18 -3.24 1.21
C CYS A 313 -22.09 -2.24 0.50
N LEU A 314 -22.58 -2.58 -0.71
CA LEU A 314 -23.46 -1.71 -1.49
C LEU A 314 -24.80 -1.48 -0.81
N GLU A 315 -25.43 -2.53 -0.23
CA GLU A 315 -26.68 -2.44 0.52
C GLU A 315 -26.52 -1.54 1.76
N LYS A 316 -25.45 -1.76 2.53
CA LYS A 316 -25.14 -0.95 3.70
C LYS A 316 -24.88 0.51 3.33
N GLY A 317 -24.09 0.76 2.30
CA GLY A 317 -23.82 2.12 1.81
C GLY A 317 -25.07 2.81 1.26
N LYS A 318 -25.95 2.08 0.55
CA LYS A 318 -27.26 2.55 0.07
C LYS A 318 -28.13 3.07 1.21
N GLU A 319 -28.19 2.32 2.33
CA GLU A 319 -28.93 2.69 3.53
C GLU A 319 -28.36 3.95 4.18
N TYR A 320 -27.05 3.97 4.46
CA TYR A 320 -26.39 5.08 5.17
C TYR A 320 -26.41 6.41 4.41
N ILE A 321 -26.35 6.38 3.05
CA ILE A 321 -26.45 7.59 2.23
C ILE A 321 -27.90 8.03 2.01
N GLU A 322 -28.89 7.20 2.34
CA GLU A 322 -30.32 7.39 2.05
C GLU A 322 -30.56 7.46 0.52
N TYR A 323 -29.97 6.56 -0.26
CA TYR A 323 -29.85 6.62 -1.71
C TYR A 323 -31.19 6.90 -2.41
N ASP A 324 -32.20 6.07 -2.21
CA ASP A 324 -33.49 6.15 -2.92
C ASP A 324 -34.22 7.45 -2.60
N LYS A 325 -34.22 7.87 -1.32
CA LYS A 325 -34.85 9.12 -0.86
C LYS A 325 -34.22 10.34 -1.48
N LYS A 326 -32.89 10.45 -1.41
CA LYS A 326 -32.15 11.61 -1.94
C LYS A 326 -32.21 11.65 -3.46
N LYS A 327 -32.13 10.50 -4.14
CA LYS A 327 -32.26 10.44 -5.59
C LYS A 327 -33.62 10.96 -6.07
N ALA A 328 -34.71 10.56 -5.40
CA ALA A 328 -36.06 11.06 -5.67
C ALA A 328 -36.24 12.55 -5.36
N GLU A 329 -35.53 13.06 -4.35
CA GLU A 329 -35.50 14.48 -4.02
C GLU A 329 -34.72 15.28 -5.07
N TYR A 330 -33.51 14.84 -5.40
CA TYR A 330 -32.58 15.54 -6.31
C TYR A 330 -33.02 15.54 -7.76
N ALA A 331 -33.83 14.57 -8.18
CA ALA A 331 -34.47 14.57 -9.50
C ALA A 331 -35.39 15.77 -9.72
N LYS A 332 -35.77 16.48 -8.67
CA LYS A 332 -36.61 17.71 -8.72
C LYS A 332 -35.81 18.99 -8.81
N ASP A 333 -34.48 18.93 -8.70
CA ASP A 333 -33.64 20.10 -8.71
C ASP A 333 -33.73 20.84 -10.06
N THR A 334 -33.95 22.15 -9.98
CA THR A 334 -34.01 23.07 -11.11
C THR A 334 -33.10 24.26 -10.85
N GLY A 335 -32.69 24.99 -11.90
CA GLY A 335 -31.78 26.13 -11.77
C GLY A 335 -30.29 25.76 -11.85
N ASN A 336 -29.41 26.57 -11.27
CA ASN A 336 -27.96 26.42 -11.40
C ASN A 336 -27.36 25.38 -10.43
N ILE A 337 -28.04 25.13 -9.33
CA ILE A 337 -27.58 24.13 -8.35
C ILE A 337 -28.23 22.79 -8.68
N ARG A 338 -27.38 21.75 -8.81
CA ARG A 338 -27.79 20.37 -9.02
C ARG A 338 -27.15 19.48 -7.98
N ARG A 339 -27.92 18.57 -7.43
CA ARG A 339 -27.41 17.58 -6.48
C ARG A 339 -27.46 16.18 -7.11
N GLY A 340 -26.55 15.34 -6.66
CA GLY A 340 -26.47 13.96 -7.14
C GLY A 340 -25.80 13.04 -6.15
N ILE A 341 -26.02 11.73 -6.33
CA ILE A 341 -25.33 10.68 -5.58
C ILE A 341 -24.58 9.81 -6.58
N GLY A 342 -23.27 9.72 -6.39
CA GLY A 342 -22.41 8.76 -7.09
C GLY A 342 -22.14 7.54 -6.23
N VAL A 343 -21.90 6.40 -6.90
CA VAL A 343 -21.48 5.15 -6.25
C VAL A 343 -20.34 4.55 -7.07
N ALA A 344 -19.31 4.06 -6.37
CA ALA A 344 -18.22 3.30 -6.96
C ALA A 344 -17.91 2.08 -6.10
N ALA A 345 -17.55 0.97 -6.75
CA ALA A 345 -17.12 -0.25 -6.10
C ALA A 345 -15.64 -0.51 -6.38
N PHE A 346 -14.95 -1.09 -5.42
CA PHE A 346 -13.54 -1.40 -5.56
C PHE A 346 -13.17 -2.66 -4.77
N TRP A 347 -12.07 -3.27 -5.18
CA TRP A 347 -11.45 -4.35 -4.46
C TRP A 347 -9.94 -4.20 -4.47
N TYR A 348 -9.30 -4.89 -3.55
CA TYR A 348 -7.85 -4.97 -3.50
C TYR A 348 -7.41 -6.39 -3.14
N ASN A 349 -6.42 -6.88 -3.88
CA ASN A 349 -5.79 -8.16 -3.62
C ASN A 349 -4.57 -7.92 -2.71
N THR A 350 -4.60 -8.42 -1.48
CA THR A 350 -3.50 -8.26 -0.52
C THR A 350 -2.26 -9.03 -0.97
N ALA A 351 -1.08 -8.49 -0.66
CA ALA A 351 0.21 -9.07 -1.04
C ALA A 351 0.45 -9.13 -2.57
N VAL A 352 1.49 -9.80 -3.01
CA VAL A 352 1.90 -9.88 -4.43
C VAL A 352 2.03 -11.32 -4.96
N TYR A 353 1.63 -12.32 -4.19
CA TYR A 353 1.57 -13.70 -4.68
C TYR A 353 0.56 -13.81 -5.84
N PRO A 354 0.80 -14.61 -6.90
CA PRO A 354 1.95 -15.48 -7.15
C PRO A 354 3.13 -14.82 -7.88
N ILE A 355 3.06 -13.52 -8.16
CA ILE A 355 4.09 -12.79 -8.93
C ILE A 355 5.44 -12.82 -8.20
N SER A 356 5.41 -12.76 -6.86
CA SER A 356 6.60 -12.87 -6.01
C SER A 356 6.30 -13.72 -4.77
N LEU A 357 7.36 -14.29 -4.19
CA LEU A 357 7.25 -14.96 -2.89
C LEU A 357 7.00 -13.94 -1.79
N GLU A 358 6.04 -14.26 -0.93
CA GLU A 358 5.65 -13.43 0.20
C GLU A 358 5.96 -14.15 1.50
N THR A 359 6.99 -13.66 2.18
CA THR A 359 7.47 -14.22 3.45
C THR A 359 7.49 -13.18 4.54
N SER A 360 7.28 -13.62 5.77
CA SER A 360 7.50 -12.82 6.98
C SER A 360 8.17 -13.66 8.04
N SER A 361 9.13 -13.06 8.77
CA SER A 361 9.87 -13.72 9.83
C SER A 361 9.68 -12.96 11.15
N ASN A 362 9.45 -13.71 12.22
CA ASN A 362 9.31 -13.18 13.56
C ASN A 362 10.15 -13.98 14.56
N ARG A 363 10.68 -13.26 15.56
CA ARG A 363 11.31 -13.83 16.73
C ARG A 363 10.62 -13.27 17.98
N MET A 364 10.30 -14.15 18.92
CA MET A 364 9.69 -13.79 20.20
C MET A 364 10.56 -14.27 21.35
N LEU A 365 10.72 -13.43 22.35
CA LEU A 365 11.51 -13.69 23.55
C LEU A 365 10.62 -13.48 24.78
N LEU A 366 10.57 -14.46 25.66
CA LEU A 366 9.94 -14.32 26.97
C LEU A 366 10.92 -13.58 27.89
N ASN A 367 10.55 -12.38 28.31
CA ASN A 367 11.35 -11.58 29.23
C ASN A 367 11.18 -12.08 30.69
N LEU A 368 12.15 -11.75 31.55
CA LEU A 368 12.17 -12.21 32.95
C LEU A 368 11.00 -11.69 33.78
N ASP A 369 10.37 -10.59 33.36
CA ASP A 369 9.19 -10.03 33.98
C ASP A 369 7.86 -10.64 33.48
N GLY A 370 7.93 -11.64 32.59
CA GLY A 370 6.78 -12.29 31.99
C GLY A 370 6.22 -11.60 30.75
N THR A 371 6.77 -10.46 30.36
CA THR A 371 6.41 -9.79 29.09
C THR A 371 7.07 -10.48 27.90
N VAL A 372 6.62 -10.14 26.68
CA VAL A 372 7.19 -10.69 25.43
C VAL A 372 7.79 -9.58 24.59
N THR A 373 9.05 -9.74 24.19
CA THR A 373 9.66 -8.93 23.13
C THR A 373 9.46 -9.66 21.80
N MET A 374 8.80 -9.00 20.87
CA MET A 374 8.62 -9.47 19.49
C MET A 374 9.50 -8.67 18.55
N GLN A 375 10.37 -9.34 17.80
CA GLN A 375 11.17 -8.79 16.72
C GLN A 375 10.57 -9.22 15.39
N CYS A 376 10.20 -8.27 14.52
CA CYS A 376 9.54 -8.50 13.25
C CYS A 376 10.34 -7.89 12.09
N GLY A 377 10.43 -8.63 11.00
CA GLY A 377 11.05 -8.13 9.76
C GLY A 377 10.22 -7.09 9.00
N GLU A 378 8.98 -6.89 9.40
CA GLU A 378 8.06 -5.91 8.81
C GLU A 378 8.28 -4.50 9.40
N THR A 379 7.65 -3.48 8.81
CA THR A 379 8.04 -2.08 9.04
C THR A 379 6.85 -1.21 9.44
N GLU A 380 6.90 -0.59 10.61
CA GLU A 380 5.98 0.49 11.00
C GLU A 380 6.31 1.76 10.21
N ILE A 381 5.31 2.38 9.58
CA ILE A 381 5.43 3.60 8.77
C ILE A 381 4.41 4.69 9.15
N GLY A 382 3.75 4.52 10.30
CA GLY A 382 2.68 5.39 10.81
C GLY A 382 1.27 4.82 10.67
N GLN A 383 1.13 3.60 10.11
CA GLN A 383 -0.18 2.95 9.90
C GLN A 383 -0.70 2.21 11.15
N GLY A 384 0.12 2.02 12.19
CA GLY A 384 -0.25 1.35 13.43
C GLY A 384 0.02 -0.15 13.47
N ALA A 385 0.90 -0.66 12.59
CA ALA A 385 1.26 -2.08 12.53
C ALA A 385 1.80 -2.60 13.86
N ASP A 386 2.65 -1.85 14.55
CA ASP A 386 3.22 -2.25 15.84
C ASP A 386 2.13 -2.54 16.89
N THR A 387 1.07 -1.73 16.91
CA THR A 387 -0.07 -1.93 17.81
C THR A 387 -0.85 -3.20 17.44
N ALA A 388 -1.15 -3.40 16.16
CA ALA A 388 -1.85 -4.59 15.69
C ALA A 388 -1.02 -5.87 15.97
N TYR A 389 0.28 -5.82 15.75
CA TYR A 389 1.18 -6.95 16.05
C TYR A 389 1.26 -7.26 17.55
N ALA A 390 1.26 -6.22 18.40
CA ALA A 390 1.21 -6.41 19.84
C ALA A 390 -0.11 -7.10 20.27
N GLN A 391 -1.24 -6.68 19.71
CA GLN A 391 -2.55 -7.28 19.98
C GLN A 391 -2.59 -8.76 19.55
N MET A 392 -2.16 -9.06 18.31
CA MET A 392 -2.10 -10.44 17.81
C MET A 392 -1.16 -11.32 18.63
N THR A 393 0.01 -10.79 19.03
CA THR A 393 0.98 -11.52 19.83
C THR A 393 0.44 -11.81 21.22
N ALA A 394 -0.17 -10.82 21.88
CA ALA A 394 -0.73 -10.98 23.22
C ALA A 394 -1.81 -12.06 23.25
N GLU A 395 -2.74 -12.03 22.29
CA GLU A 395 -3.79 -13.04 22.16
C GLU A 395 -3.21 -14.42 21.87
N ALA A 396 -2.30 -14.51 20.88
CA ALA A 396 -1.72 -15.79 20.47
C ALA A 396 -0.84 -16.44 21.55
N VAL A 397 -0.18 -15.68 22.40
CA VAL A 397 0.61 -16.17 23.54
C VAL A 397 -0.27 -16.44 24.76
N GLY A 398 -1.36 -15.72 24.95
CA GLY A 398 -2.22 -15.78 26.13
C GLY A 398 -1.82 -14.77 27.21
N LEU A 399 -1.32 -13.59 26.82
CA LEU A 399 -0.98 -12.50 27.73
C LEU A 399 -2.24 -11.72 28.13
N LYS A 400 -2.18 -10.98 29.22
CA LYS A 400 -3.27 -10.18 29.74
C LYS A 400 -3.60 -8.97 28.87
N SER A 401 -2.58 -8.37 28.26
CA SER A 401 -2.71 -7.12 27.53
C SER A 401 -1.68 -7.05 26.39
N TYR A 402 -2.04 -6.36 25.32
CA TYR A 402 -1.08 -6.00 24.27
C TYR A 402 0.08 -5.13 24.80
N ARG A 403 -0.10 -4.47 25.95
CA ARG A 403 0.95 -3.68 26.62
C ARG A 403 2.06 -4.55 27.21
N ASP A 404 1.80 -5.84 27.36
CA ASP A 404 2.79 -6.82 27.82
C ASP A 404 3.68 -7.31 26.64
N VAL A 405 3.47 -6.75 25.44
CA VAL A 405 4.28 -7.03 24.25
C VAL A 405 5.06 -5.79 23.83
N ARG A 406 6.38 -5.93 23.74
CA ARG A 406 7.27 -4.94 23.12
C ARG A 406 7.54 -5.36 21.69
N VAL A 407 6.94 -4.66 20.72
CA VAL A 407 7.24 -4.87 19.30
C VAL A 407 8.49 -4.09 18.91
N VAL A 408 9.42 -4.76 18.25
CA VAL A 408 10.56 -4.20 17.54
C VAL A 408 10.33 -4.53 16.06
N SER A 409 9.55 -3.71 15.37
CA SER A 409 9.42 -3.77 13.93
C SER A 409 10.74 -3.35 13.27
N CYS A 410 11.01 -3.73 12.03
CA CYS A 410 12.34 -3.61 11.43
C CYS A 410 12.91 -2.19 11.52
N GLN A 411 13.48 -1.84 12.65
CA GLN A 411 14.17 -0.59 12.93
C GLN A 411 15.69 -0.73 12.80
N ASP A 412 16.21 -1.97 12.81
CA ASP A 412 17.63 -2.28 12.68
C ASP A 412 17.78 -3.66 12.04
N THR A 413 18.45 -3.71 10.90
CA THR A 413 18.66 -4.95 10.14
C THR A 413 19.60 -5.96 10.81
N ASP A 414 20.30 -5.58 11.88
CA ASP A 414 21.14 -6.50 12.66
C ASP A 414 20.35 -7.17 13.79
N ILE A 415 19.23 -6.58 14.21
CA ILE A 415 18.43 -7.04 15.35
C ILE A 415 17.25 -7.87 14.90
N THR A 416 16.54 -7.44 13.86
CA THR A 416 15.29 -8.07 13.44
C THR A 416 15.52 -9.19 12.41
N PRO A 417 14.70 -10.25 12.42
CA PRO A 417 14.67 -11.23 11.34
C PRO A 417 14.41 -10.58 9.98
N THR A 418 14.83 -11.24 8.91
CA THR A 418 14.63 -10.72 7.55
C THR A 418 13.14 -10.63 7.21
N GLY A 419 12.71 -9.47 6.73
CA GLY A 419 11.39 -9.21 6.19
C GLY A 419 11.46 -8.34 4.94
N LEU A 420 10.37 -8.29 4.20
CA LEU A 420 10.31 -7.54 2.95
C LEU A 420 9.86 -6.08 3.15
N GLY A 421 9.32 -5.76 4.33
CA GLY A 421 8.89 -4.40 4.69
C GLY A 421 7.41 -4.10 4.39
N ALA A 422 7.06 -2.79 4.40
CA ALA A 422 5.70 -2.30 4.24
C ALA A 422 5.37 -1.97 2.78
N TYR A 423 4.56 -2.81 2.13
CA TYR A 423 4.01 -2.59 0.79
C TYR A 423 2.87 -3.56 0.48
N ALA A 424 2.10 -3.30 -0.57
CA ALA A 424 1.05 -4.18 -1.12
C ALA A 424 0.03 -4.71 -0.09
N SER A 425 -0.23 -3.97 0.99
CA SER A 425 -1.14 -4.35 2.08
C SER A 425 -0.85 -5.74 2.68
N ARG A 426 0.44 -6.13 2.67
CA ARG A 426 0.87 -7.49 3.04
C ARG A 426 1.05 -7.70 4.53
N GLN A 427 1.33 -6.64 5.28
CA GLN A 427 1.90 -6.77 6.62
C GLN A 427 1.01 -7.58 7.56
N THR A 428 -0.22 -7.16 7.84
CA THR A 428 -1.05 -7.89 8.80
C THR A 428 -1.40 -9.29 8.33
N TYR A 429 -1.66 -9.48 7.03
CA TYR A 429 -1.99 -10.80 6.48
C TYR A 429 -0.78 -11.74 6.53
N VAL A 430 0.37 -11.35 5.97
CA VAL A 430 1.57 -12.19 5.91
C VAL A 430 2.24 -12.31 7.27
N ALA A 431 2.42 -11.19 7.99
CA ALA A 431 3.01 -11.22 9.32
C ALA A 431 2.11 -11.90 10.34
N GLY A 432 0.79 -11.77 10.23
CA GLY A 432 -0.16 -12.47 11.11
C GLY A 432 0.03 -13.98 11.12
N PHE A 433 0.29 -14.60 9.96
CA PHE A 433 0.65 -16.01 9.88
C PHE A 433 1.93 -16.33 10.65
N SER A 434 2.98 -15.54 10.42
CA SER A 434 4.26 -15.79 11.09
C SER A 434 4.19 -15.46 12.59
N ILE A 435 3.42 -14.46 13.02
CA ILE A 435 3.14 -14.16 14.42
C ILE A 435 2.48 -15.35 15.10
N ARG A 436 1.38 -15.85 14.53
CA ARG A 436 0.67 -17.03 15.07
C ARG A 436 1.57 -18.24 15.18
N GLN A 437 2.34 -18.54 14.13
CA GLN A 437 3.27 -19.66 14.13
C GLN A 437 4.35 -19.52 15.22
N THR A 438 4.98 -18.35 15.31
CA THR A 438 6.02 -18.09 16.31
C THR A 438 5.46 -18.10 17.73
N ALA A 439 4.28 -17.51 17.95
CA ALA A 439 3.60 -17.53 19.24
C ALA A 439 3.23 -18.95 19.68
N THR A 440 2.76 -19.79 18.73
CA THR A 440 2.47 -21.19 19.00
C THR A 440 3.72 -21.94 19.45
N LEU A 441 4.85 -21.73 18.77
CA LEU A 441 6.14 -22.32 19.15
C LEU A 441 6.61 -21.81 20.51
N LEU A 442 6.43 -20.52 20.80
CA LEU A 442 6.79 -19.94 22.11
C LEU A 442 5.93 -20.56 23.22
N ARG A 443 4.61 -20.64 23.04
CA ARG A 443 3.69 -21.30 24.00
C ARG A 443 4.09 -22.74 24.27
N GLN A 444 4.41 -23.52 23.22
CA GLN A 444 4.85 -24.90 23.38
C GLN A 444 6.11 -25.00 24.24
N LYS A 445 7.09 -24.15 24.02
CA LYS A 445 8.32 -24.11 24.82
C LYS A 445 8.04 -23.71 26.28
N ILE A 446 7.22 -22.69 26.49
CA ILE A 446 6.80 -22.25 27.84
C ILE A 446 6.11 -23.39 28.58
N LEU A 447 5.12 -24.05 27.98
CA LEU A 447 4.38 -25.13 28.60
C LEU A 447 5.25 -26.39 28.82
N ALA A 448 6.16 -26.69 27.88
CA ALA A 448 7.14 -27.76 28.06
C ALA A 448 8.07 -27.51 29.25
N TYR A 449 8.52 -26.26 29.44
CA TYR A 449 9.32 -25.91 30.63
C TYR A 449 8.47 -25.95 31.90
N ALA A 450 7.22 -25.47 31.85
CA ALA A 450 6.28 -25.53 32.97
C ALA A 450 6.03 -26.98 33.43
N THR A 451 6.03 -27.97 32.53
CA THR A 451 5.91 -29.38 32.89
C THR A 451 7.03 -29.83 33.85
N LYS A 452 8.27 -29.37 33.64
CA LYS A 452 9.41 -29.67 34.52
C LYS A 452 9.21 -29.13 35.93
N LEU A 453 8.59 -27.95 36.05
CA LEU A 453 8.39 -27.26 37.34
C LEU A 453 7.15 -27.73 38.08
N THR A 454 6.04 -27.95 37.36
CA THR A 454 4.73 -28.26 37.96
C THR A 454 4.39 -29.73 38.02
N ARG A 455 5.13 -30.59 37.30
CA ARG A 455 4.85 -32.00 37.07
C ARG A 455 3.47 -32.28 36.43
N GLN A 456 2.87 -31.26 35.80
CA GLN A 456 1.65 -31.40 35.02
C GLN A 456 2.00 -31.71 33.56
N ALA A 457 1.16 -32.50 32.88
CA ALA A 457 1.30 -32.74 31.45
C ALA A 457 0.97 -31.45 30.69
N VAL A 458 1.66 -31.21 29.54
CA VAL A 458 1.44 -30.02 28.68
C VAL A 458 -0.04 -29.84 28.34
N ASP A 459 -0.75 -30.93 27.99
CA ASP A 459 -2.14 -30.91 27.57
C ASP A 459 -3.11 -30.46 28.70
N ASN A 460 -2.68 -30.57 29.95
CA ASN A 460 -3.46 -30.18 31.14
C ASN A 460 -3.25 -28.72 31.52
N MET A 461 -2.35 -28.02 30.85
CA MET A 461 -2.01 -26.62 31.13
C MET A 461 -2.36 -25.71 29.96
N ASP A 462 -2.58 -24.45 30.29
CA ASP A 462 -2.74 -23.37 29.30
C ASP A 462 -2.07 -22.10 29.81
N ILE A 463 -1.96 -21.08 28.93
CA ILE A 463 -1.52 -19.74 29.31
C ILE A 463 -2.74 -18.82 29.20
N VAL A 464 -3.11 -18.22 30.32
CA VAL A 464 -4.24 -17.30 30.42
C VAL A 464 -3.83 -16.10 31.25
N ASP A 465 -4.03 -14.89 30.71
CA ASP A 465 -3.69 -13.62 31.37
C ASP A 465 -2.25 -13.57 31.91
N GLY A 466 -1.29 -14.15 31.18
CA GLY A 466 0.12 -14.17 31.58
C GLY A 466 0.44 -15.16 32.71
N ASN A 467 -0.43 -16.12 32.96
CA ASN A 467 -0.25 -17.16 33.97
C ASN A 467 -0.38 -18.56 33.35
N ILE A 468 0.40 -19.49 33.84
CA ILE A 468 0.21 -20.92 33.58
C ILE A 468 -0.94 -21.39 34.46
N VAL A 469 -1.99 -21.89 33.83
CA VAL A 469 -3.20 -22.37 34.52
C VAL A 469 -3.44 -23.85 34.24
N ARG A 470 -4.06 -24.55 35.19
CA ARG A 470 -4.55 -25.89 34.98
C ARG A 470 -5.92 -25.84 34.28
N LYS A 471 -6.06 -26.52 33.14
CA LYS A 471 -7.30 -26.49 32.31
C LYS A 471 -8.52 -27.01 33.05
N GLN A 472 -8.34 -27.98 33.93
CA GLN A 472 -9.46 -28.68 34.61
C GLN A 472 -10.29 -27.73 35.52
N ASP A 473 -9.65 -26.84 36.23
CA ASP A 473 -10.26 -26.00 37.27
C ASP A 473 -9.87 -24.51 37.18
N GLY A 474 -9.04 -24.13 36.21
CA GLY A 474 -8.55 -22.75 36.06
C GLY A 474 -7.53 -22.31 37.11
N ALA A 475 -7.06 -23.24 37.97
CA ALA A 475 -6.14 -22.90 39.03
C ALA A 475 -4.80 -22.36 38.45
N VAL A 476 -4.36 -21.22 38.95
CA VAL A 476 -3.04 -20.64 38.62
C VAL A 476 -1.95 -21.50 39.26
N LEU A 477 -1.05 -22.00 38.43
CA LEU A 477 0.10 -22.79 38.84
C LEU A 477 1.33 -21.92 39.09
N MET A 478 1.58 -20.96 38.22
CA MET A 478 2.63 -19.94 38.32
C MET A 478 2.41 -18.83 37.29
N SER A 479 3.04 -17.67 37.50
CA SER A 479 3.10 -16.60 36.51
C SER A 479 4.18 -16.87 35.45
N LEU A 480 4.08 -16.19 34.28
CA LEU A 480 5.13 -16.23 33.26
C LEU A 480 6.44 -15.63 33.78
N SER A 481 6.40 -14.64 34.70
CA SER A 481 7.57 -14.08 35.33
C SER A 481 8.31 -15.09 36.20
N GLU A 482 7.57 -15.79 37.07
CA GLU A 482 8.16 -16.85 37.93
C GLU A 482 8.77 -17.96 37.07
N LEU A 483 8.10 -18.36 36.00
CA LEU A 483 8.62 -19.36 35.07
C LEU A 483 9.90 -18.86 34.36
N ALA A 484 9.89 -17.64 33.82
CA ALA A 484 11.01 -17.07 33.09
C ALA A 484 12.26 -16.89 33.99
N MET A 485 12.04 -16.38 35.19
CA MET A 485 13.11 -16.26 36.21
C MET A 485 13.68 -17.63 36.59
N THR A 486 12.81 -18.59 36.86
CA THR A 486 13.27 -19.96 37.20
C THR A 486 14.01 -20.61 36.04
N ALA A 487 13.52 -20.44 34.80
CA ALA A 487 14.19 -20.98 33.62
C ALA A 487 15.59 -20.39 33.42
N GLN A 488 15.74 -19.07 33.57
CA GLN A 488 16.99 -18.38 33.35
C GLN A 488 18.05 -18.73 34.44
N TYR A 489 17.62 -18.87 35.70
CA TYR A 489 18.54 -19.05 36.84
C TYR A 489 18.57 -20.49 37.37
N ASN A 490 18.04 -21.46 36.64
CA ASN A 490 18.14 -22.87 37.04
C ASN A 490 19.53 -23.41 36.76
N ALA A 491 20.28 -23.72 37.81
CA ALA A 491 21.65 -24.19 37.70
C ALA A 491 21.81 -25.54 36.95
N ALA A 492 20.76 -26.36 36.90
CA ALA A 492 20.78 -27.67 36.26
C ALA A 492 20.31 -27.63 34.77
N ASP A 493 19.47 -26.65 34.43
CA ASP A 493 18.78 -26.61 33.12
C ASP A 493 18.36 -25.15 32.82
N SER A 494 19.35 -24.27 32.68
CA SER A 494 19.08 -22.86 32.36
C SER A 494 18.69 -22.68 30.92
N GLU A 495 17.62 -21.94 30.68
CA GLU A 495 17.10 -21.65 29.34
C GLU A 495 16.52 -20.24 29.25
N HIS A 496 16.92 -19.49 28.21
CA HIS A 496 16.20 -18.28 27.80
C HIS A 496 15.16 -18.69 26.76
N ILE A 497 13.89 -18.66 27.13
CA ILE A 497 12.82 -19.19 26.30
C ILE A 497 12.53 -18.25 25.13
N THR A 498 12.85 -18.71 23.93
CA THR A 498 12.69 -17.94 22.69
C THR A 498 12.12 -18.82 21.56
N ALA A 499 11.43 -18.22 20.60
CA ALA A 499 10.97 -18.87 19.40
C ALA A 499 11.19 -17.98 18.18
N GLU A 500 11.50 -18.59 17.05
CA GLU A 500 11.64 -17.89 15.75
C GLU A 500 11.03 -18.75 14.66
N SER A 501 10.34 -18.12 13.72
CA SER A 501 9.84 -18.80 12.53
C SER A 501 9.69 -17.85 11.36
N THR A 502 9.68 -18.46 10.16
CA THR A 502 9.37 -17.78 8.88
C THR A 502 8.16 -18.46 8.27
N TYR A 503 7.23 -17.67 7.82
CA TYR A 503 6.06 -18.15 7.09
C TYR A 503 6.02 -17.60 5.67
N THR A 504 5.61 -18.43 4.72
CA THR A 504 5.44 -18.08 3.31
C THR A 504 3.99 -18.34 2.93
N ILE A 505 3.27 -17.30 2.50
CA ILE A 505 1.90 -17.47 2.00
C ILE A 505 1.90 -18.12 0.61
N ARG A 506 0.79 -18.78 0.28
CA ARG A 506 0.57 -19.46 -1.01
C ARG A 506 -0.72 -19.00 -1.70
N ASN A 507 -1.38 -18.02 -1.16
CA ASN A 507 -2.58 -17.39 -1.68
C ASN A 507 -2.65 -15.96 -1.18
N ASN A 508 -3.50 -15.17 -1.80
CA ASN A 508 -3.84 -13.83 -1.35
C ASN A 508 -5.27 -13.82 -0.80
N ALA A 509 -5.67 -12.67 -0.26
CA ALA A 509 -7.03 -12.44 0.17
C ALA A 509 -7.59 -11.21 -0.56
N TYR A 510 -8.90 -11.20 -0.80
CA TYR A 510 -9.61 -10.03 -1.28
C TYR A 510 -10.03 -9.13 -0.11
N SER A 511 -9.92 -7.83 -0.34
CA SER A 511 -10.61 -6.80 0.45
C SER A 511 -11.56 -6.07 -0.49
N PHE A 512 -12.79 -5.87 -0.08
CA PHE A 512 -13.86 -5.30 -0.89
C PHE A 512 -14.34 -3.99 -0.31
N GLY A 513 -14.91 -3.13 -1.14
CA GLY A 513 -15.55 -1.93 -0.64
C GLY A 513 -16.35 -1.20 -1.71
N CYS A 514 -17.10 -0.23 -1.24
CA CYS A 514 -17.77 0.75 -2.08
C CYS A 514 -17.71 2.14 -1.44
N THR A 515 -17.82 3.15 -2.26
CA THR A 515 -17.92 4.54 -1.81
C THR A 515 -19.17 5.17 -2.41
N PHE A 516 -19.94 5.86 -1.56
CA PHE A 516 -21.04 6.71 -1.98
C PHE A 516 -20.66 8.16 -1.71
N ALA A 517 -20.93 9.03 -2.68
CA ALA A 517 -20.69 10.47 -2.58
C ALA A 517 -21.95 11.26 -2.88
N ASP A 518 -22.37 12.09 -1.93
CA ASP A 518 -23.43 13.08 -2.09
C ASP A 518 -22.79 14.39 -2.51
N VAL A 519 -23.12 14.89 -3.69
CA VAL A 519 -22.51 16.06 -4.29
C VAL A 519 -23.52 17.15 -4.63
N GLU A 520 -23.05 18.38 -4.59
CA GLU A 520 -23.73 19.56 -5.09
C GLU A 520 -22.87 20.22 -6.16
N VAL A 521 -23.44 20.54 -7.29
CA VAL A 521 -22.76 21.18 -8.41
C VAL A 521 -23.41 22.53 -8.69
N ASP A 522 -22.64 23.59 -8.59
CA ASP A 522 -23.01 24.90 -9.12
C ASP A 522 -22.56 24.99 -10.59
N ILE A 523 -23.53 24.85 -11.50
CA ILE A 523 -23.28 24.83 -12.94
C ILE A 523 -22.73 26.17 -13.43
N ALA A 524 -23.22 27.28 -12.86
CA ALA A 524 -22.81 28.62 -13.29
C ALA A 524 -21.36 28.96 -12.85
N LEU A 525 -20.94 28.46 -11.69
CA LEU A 525 -19.60 28.67 -11.16
C LEU A 525 -18.64 27.51 -11.50
N CYS A 526 -19.12 26.43 -12.12
CA CYS A 526 -18.34 25.22 -12.34
C CYS A 526 -17.70 24.68 -11.06
N LYS A 527 -18.42 24.71 -9.94
CA LYS A 527 -17.94 24.25 -8.64
C LYS A 527 -18.66 23.00 -8.20
N VAL A 528 -17.90 22.05 -7.71
CA VAL A 528 -18.40 20.82 -7.08
C VAL A 528 -18.13 20.90 -5.58
N LYS A 529 -19.14 20.58 -4.78
CA LYS A 529 -19.04 20.45 -3.33
C LYS A 529 -19.44 19.05 -2.93
N LEU A 530 -18.63 18.40 -2.11
CA LEU A 530 -18.98 17.16 -1.43
C LEU A 530 -19.78 17.48 -0.17
N ASN A 531 -20.98 16.94 -0.06
CA ASN A 531 -21.84 17.11 1.12
C ASN A 531 -21.63 15.99 2.12
N LYS A 532 -21.52 14.73 1.64
CA LYS A 532 -21.26 13.55 2.46
C LYS A 532 -20.51 12.50 1.61
N THR A 533 -19.61 11.78 2.25
CA THR A 533 -18.94 10.63 1.64
C THR A 533 -18.98 9.47 2.61
N ILE A 534 -19.45 8.32 2.15
CA ILE A 534 -19.51 7.09 2.93
C ILE A 534 -18.66 6.04 2.22
N ASN A 535 -17.74 5.42 2.95
CA ASN A 535 -17.01 4.26 2.50
C ASN A 535 -17.43 3.05 3.33
N VAL A 536 -17.82 1.97 2.67
CA VAL A 536 -18.12 0.70 3.32
C VAL A 536 -17.08 -0.31 2.88
N HIS A 537 -16.41 -0.94 3.84
CA HIS A 537 -15.29 -1.84 3.62
C HIS A 537 -15.56 -3.22 4.21
N ASP A 538 -15.22 -4.28 3.47
CA ASP A 538 -15.01 -5.61 4.00
C ASP A 538 -13.53 -5.94 3.95
N CYS A 539 -12.91 -5.97 5.11
CA CYS A 539 -11.52 -6.36 5.30
C CYS A 539 -11.40 -7.51 6.34
N GLY A 540 -12.44 -8.31 6.46
CA GLY A 540 -12.51 -9.39 7.45
C GLY A 540 -12.76 -8.87 8.86
N SER A 541 -12.43 -9.66 9.87
CA SER A 541 -12.57 -9.25 11.27
C SER A 541 -11.54 -8.18 11.64
N LEU A 542 -12.01 -7.14 12.32
CA LEU A 542 -11.18 -5.99 12.68
C LEU A 542 -10.30 -6.30 13.91
N ILE A 543 -8.98 -6.28 13.74
CA ILE A 543 -8.03 -6.43 14.87
C ILE A 543 -8.09 -5.19 15.77
N ASN A 544 -8.12 -4.02 15.14
CA ASN A 544 -8.25 -2.74 15.83
C ASN A 544 -9.17 -1.82 15.04
N PRO A 545 -10.46 -1.70 15.44
CA PRO A 545 -11.43 -0.89 14.71
C PRO A 545 -11.02 0.57 14.51
N ALA A 546 -10.39 1.20 15.50
CA ALA A 546 -9.98 2.60 15.40
C ALA A 546 -8.85 2.82 14.38
N LEU A 547 -7.88 1.89 14.32
CA LEU A 547 -6.83 1.93 13.29
C LEU A 547 -7.40 1.64 11.91
N ALA A 548 -8.38 0.74 11.80
CA ALA A 548 -9.11 0.44 10.58
C ALA A 548 -9.79 1.69 10.01
N GLU A 549 -10.59 2.33 10.84
CA GLU A 549 -11.30 3.56 10.49
C GLU A 549 -10.33 4.67 10.08
N ALA A 550 -9.23 4.85 10.81
CA ALA A 550 -8.20 5.84 10.47
C ALA A 550 -7.57 5.58 9.08
N GLN A 551 -7.33 4.31 8.71
CA GLN A 551 -6.83 3.95 7.38
C GLN A 551 -7.86 4.24 6.29
N VAL A 552 -9.15 3.94 6.52
CA VAL A 552 -10.22 4.26 5.56
C VAL A 552 -10.35 5.77 5.38
N HIS A 553 -10.38 6.56 6.46
CA HIS A 553 -10.43 8.02 6.39
C HIS A 553 -9.23 8.61 5.64
N GLY A 554 -8.02 8.11 5.91
CA GLY A 554 -6.82 8.52 5.16
C GLY A 554 -6.89 8.17 3.66
N GLY A 555 -7.49 7.03 3.31
CA GLY A 555 -7.74 6.64 1.92
C GLY A 555 -8.77 7.54 1.23
N MET A 556 -9.87 7.85 1.93
CA MET A 556 -10.92 8.76 1.43
C MET A 556 -10.37 10.16 1.20
N SER A 557 -9.60 10.71 2.15
CA SER A 557 -8.96 12.03 2.01
C SER A 557 -8.05 12.10 0.78
N MET A 558 -7.19 11.09 0.61
CA MET A 558 -6.31 11.00 -0.56
C MET A 558 -7.09 10.85 -1.87
N ALA A 559 -8.18 10.10 -1.88
CA ALA A 559 -9.03 9.91 -3.06
C ALA A 559 -9.81 11.18 -3.43
N ILE A 560 -10.29 11.94 -2.44
CA ILE A 560 -10.94 13.24 -2.66
C ILE A 560 -9.96 14.21 -3.31
N GLY A 561 -8.74 14.32 -2.77
CA GLY A 561 -7.69 15.14 -3.39
C GLY A 561 -7.40 14.70 -4.83
N TYR A 562 -7.21 13.41 -5.06
CA TYR A 562 -6.94 12.84 -6.39
C TYR A 562 -8.05 13.11 -7.41
N GLY A 563 -9.31 13.04 -6.99
CA GLY A 563 -10.46 13.23 -7.87
C GLY A 563 -10.83 14.70 -8.10
N MET A 564 -10.44 15.62 -7.22
CA MET A 564 -10.98 17.00 -7.22
C MET A 564 -9.96 18.11 -7.36
N SER A 565 -8.73 17.95 -6.85
CA SER A 565 -7.83 19.11 -6.72
C SER A 565 -6.35 18.81 -7.00
N GLU A 566 -5.90 17.58 -6.85
CA GLU A 566 -4.49 17.23 -6.98
C GLU A 566 -4.11 16.92 -8.42
N GLN A 567 -3.12 17.63 -8.92
CA GLN A 567 -2.46 17.32 -10.19
C GLN A 567 -1.06 17.95 -10.19
N LEU A 568 -0.04 17.20 -10.53
CA LEU A 568 1.29 17.75 -10.80
C LEU A 568 1.32 18.28 -12.24
N LEU A 569 1.47 19.59 -12.37
CA LEU A 569 1.43 20.31 -13.64
C LEU A 569 2.84 20.52 -14.18
N PHE A 570 2.99 20.48 -15.50
CA PHE A 570 4.25 20.68 -16.19
C PHE A 570 4.08 21.75 -17.29
N ASP A 571 5.11 22.57 -17.44
CA ASP A 571 5.23 23.46 -18.59
C ASP A 571 5.57 22.63 -19.83
N GLU A 572 4.73 22.66 -20.84
CA GLU A 572 4.91 21.84 -22.04
C GLU A 572 6.10 22.23 -22.90
N LYS A 573 6.62 23.48 -22.75
CA LYS A 573 7.75 23.97 -23.53
C LYS A 573 9.09 23.67 -22.87
N THR A 574 9.12 23.56 -21.54
CA THR A 574 10.36 23.40 -20.78
C THR A 574 10.43 22.10 -19.98
N GLY A 575 9.32 21.37 -19.87
CA GLY A 575 9.22 20.17 -19.02
C GLY A 575 9.29 20.45 -17.52
N LYS A 576 9.37 21.70 -17.09
CA LYS A 576 9.50 22.08 -15.66
C LYS A 576 8.18 21.90 -14.91
N PRO A 577 8.22 21.37 -13.67
CA PRO A 577 7.03 21.35 -12.83
C PRO A 577 6.63 22.77 -12.45
N LEU A 578 5.33 23.05 -12.49
CA LEU A 578 4.75 24.38 -12.21
C LEU A 578 4.28 24.52 -10.75
N ASN A 579 4.03 23.40 -10.06
CA ASN A 579 3.43 23.38 -8.72
C ASN A 579 4.08 22.32 -7.81
N ASN A 580 5.40 22.30 -7.75
CA ASN A 580 6.18 21.34 -6.98
C ASN A 580 6.36 21.67 -5.49
N ASN A 581 5.40 22.34 -4.90
CA ASN A 581 5.40 22.72 -3.48
C ASN A 581 3.98 22.69 -2.91
N LEU A 582 3.84 22.66 -1.57
CA LEU A 582 2.53 22.54 -0.92
C LEU A 582 1.69 23.83 -0.93
N LEU A 583 2.21 24.94 -1.45
CA LEU A 583 1.41 26.14 -1.65
C LEU A 583 0.62 26.06 -2.97
N ASP A 584 1.26 25.57 -4.03
CA ASP A 584 0.69 25.54 -5.38
C ASP A 584 0.06 24.18 -5.72
N TYR A 585 0.59 23.08 -5.21
CA TYR A 585 -0.02 21.76 -5.28
C TYR A 585 -1.15 21.65 -4.26
N LYS A 586 -2.38 21.50 -4.74
CA LYS A 586 -3.59 21.63 -3.92
C LYS A 586 -3.99 20.32 -3.28
N LEU A 587 -3.31 19.97 -2.18
CA LEU A 587 -3.85 18.95 -1.27
C LEU A 587 -5.18 19.43 -0.70
N SER A 588 -6.16 18.54 -0.61
CA SER A 588 -7.39 18.83 0.11
C SER A 588 -7.08 19.04 1.60
N THR A 589 -7.63 20.13 2.13
CA THR A 589 -7.48 20.49 3.54
C THR A 589 -8.64 19.95 4.36
N PHE A 590 -8.53 20.03 5.68
CA PHE A 590 -9.62 19.67 6.59
C PHE A 590 -10.94 20.40 6.27
N MET A 591 -10.87 21.62 5.72
CA MET A 591 -12.04 22.43 5.35
C MET A 591 -12.69 22.01 4.03
N ASP A 592 -11.97 21.27 3.20
CA ASP A 592 -12.45 20.79 1.90
C ASP A 592 -13.16 19.43 2.02
N HIS A 593 -12.99 18.75 3.15
CA HIS A 593 -13.60 17.45 3.37
C HIS A 593 -15.03 17.59 3.93
N PRO A 594 -15.99 16.79 3.43
CA PRO A 594 -17.25 16.58 4.12
C PRO A 594 -17.02 15.74 5.38
N HIS A 595 -18.09 15.44 6.10
CA HIS A 595 -18.03 14.36 7.09
C HIS A 595 -17.69 13.04 6.39
N LEU A 596 -16.53 12.49 6.72
CA LEU A 596 -16.07 11.19 6.22
C LEU A 596 -16.65 10.10 7.13
N GLU A 597 -17.36 9.16 6.55
CA GLU A 597 -17.96 8.06 7.29
C GLU A 597 -17.41 6.72 6.80
N ALA A 598 -16.79 5.97 7.70
CA ALA A 598 -16.29 4.61 7.44
C ALA A 598 -17.21 3.59 8.10
N GLN A 599 -17.67 2.61 7.35
CA GLN A 599 -18.48 1.50 7.82
C GLN A 599 -17.82 0.17 7.43
N PHE A 600 -18.04 -0.86 8.20
CA PHE A 600 -17.42 -2.16 7.97
C PHE A 600 -18.45 -3.28 7.84
N VAL A 601 -18.14 -4.22 6.95
CA VAL A 601 -18.71 -5.55 6.88
C VAL A 601 -17.61 -6.51 7.31
N GLU A 602 -17.89 -7.44 8.19
CA GLU A 602 -16.89 -8.34 8.75
C GLU A 602 -17.14 -9.78 8.31
N ASN A 603 -16.62 -10.13 7.12
CA ASN A 603 -16.65 -11.50 6.62
C ASN A 603 -15.27 -12.15 6.78
N PRO A 604 -15.08 -13.08 7.75
CA PRO A 604 -13.77 -13.67 8.01
C PRO A 604 -13.19 -14.39 6.80
N GLU A 605 -11.98 -14.05 6.39
CA GLU A 605 -11.29 -14.74 5.28
C GLU A 605 -10.92 -16.18 5.68
N PRO A 606 -11.46 -17.21 5.01
CA PRO A 606 -11.21 -18.61 5.39
C PRO A 606 -9.75 -19.02 5.27
N THR A 607 -8.98 -18.35 4.41
CA THR A 607 -7.55 -18.64 4.21
C THR A 607 -6.66 -17.89 5.20
N SER A 608 -7.22 -17.02 6.05
CA SER A 608 -6.46 -16.28 7.06
C SER A 608 -6.07 -17.15 8.26
N PRO A 609 -4.90 -16.96 8.84
CA PRO A 609 -4.46 -17.70 10.03
C PRO A 609 -5.26 -17.41 11.28
N LEU A 610 -5.93 -16.26 11.31
CA LEU A 610 -6.63 -15.73 12.48
C LEU A 610 -8.14 -15.63 12.26
N SER A 611 -8.68 -16.16 11.17
CA SER A 611 -9.99 -15.79 10.62
C SER A 611 -10.13 -14.27 10.40
N LEU A 612 -9.01 -13.58 10.28
CA LEU A 612 -8.89 -12.14 10.26
C LEU A 612 -8.23 -11.72 8.96
N ILE A 613 -8.90 -10.96 8.13
CA ILE A 613 -8.26 -10.05 7.21
C ILE A 613 -8.34 -8.64 7.81
N HIS A 614 -7.37 -7.88 7.49
CA HIS A 614 -7.13 -6.59 8.05
C HIS A 614 -7.06 -5.56 6.96
N ILE A 615 -7.00 -4.40 7.44
CA ILE A 615 -6.88 -3.14 6.77
C ILE A 615 -5.74 -3.15 5.80
N SER A 616 -6.04 -2.73 4.58
CA SER A 616 -5.03 -2.43 3.59
C SER A 616 -4.12 -1.32 4.08
N GLU A 617 -2.85 -1.62 4.21
CA GLU A 617 -1.83 -0.62 4.45
C GLU A 617 -1.68 0.30 3.25
N PRO A 618 -1.28 1.55 3.46
CA PRO A 618 -0.95 2.44 2.38
C PRO A 618 0.21 1.97 1.52
#